data_186a0c2cfe14d10d26fed0cdf1f1fe8b
#
_entry.id   186a0c2cfe14d10d26fed0cdf1f1fe8b
#
_cell.length_a   1.000
_cell.length_b   1.000
_cell.length_c   1.000
_cell.angle_alpha   90.00
_cell.angle_beta   90.00
_cell.angle_gamma   90.00
#
_symmetry.space_group_name_H-M   'P 1'
#
loop_
_entity.id
_entity.type
_entity.pdbx_description
1 polymer ?
#
loop_
_entity_poly.entity_id
_entity_poly.type
_entity_poly.pdbx_seq_one_letter_code
_entity_poly.pdbx_strand_id
1 'polypeptide(L)'
;MATALTIRPPEGTPYPIAFEGSIFVDPETADIDAEIDTSSLWALPGLADAHAHLTMTTPSDIRGISEETMLANIPRNAWAHVDRGVLLILDKGGGSDTSLVSLDHDADLRPIVEVAGSIISPAGGYMPGFGAEVEPDDLVAHVRNVASTRGGWVKVVGDWPRKGRGPVTNYPVDRLSEAVDVAHAAGARVAIHSMAHSASEAVAAGVDSIEHGPFLTAGDLETLAGRGGAWVPTVLNMIGVLDMLGPESSGGRMFMEGLDRMRENLPIAEGLGLTVLAGTDMAVPHGEVAVEAERLHEYGLSHRAAAIAVSTAAYDYTGRTLSLIHI
;
A
#
# COMPACT_ATOMS: atom_id res chain seq x y z
N MET A 1 6.59 16.99 33.30
CA MET A 1 7.35 15.79 33.68
C MET A 1 7.78 15.09 32.41
N ALA A 2 9.08 15.11 32.16
CA ALA A 2 9.64 14.56 30.94
C ALA A 2 10.15 13.13 31.14
N THR A 3 9.96 12.29 30.13
CA THR A 3 10.50 10.93 30.09
C THR A 3 11.62 10.88 29.07
N ALA A 4 12.77 10.33 29.44
CA ALA A 4 13.91 10.16 28.55
C ALA A 4 14.08 8.69 28.15
N LEU A 5 14.61 8.47 26.94
CA LEU A 5 15.09 7.19 26.48
C LEU A 5 16.26 7.36 25.50
N THR A 6 17.06 6.31 25.34
CA THR A 6 18.13 6.31 24.34
C THR A 6 17.65 5.61 23.08
N ILE A 7 17.60 6.32 21.98
CA ILE A 7 17.29 5.73 20.67
C ILE A 7 18.52 5.01 20.14
N ARG A 8 18.33 3.76 19.74
CA ARG A 8 19.31 2.97 19.02
C ARG A 8 18.81 2.74 17.60
N PRO A 9 19.23 3.55 16.63
CA PRO A 9 18.86 3.32 15.23
C PRO A 9 19.57 2.08 14.68
N PRO A 10 19.03 1.41 13.65
CA PRO A 10 19.69 0.29 12.99
C PRO A 10 21.07 0.64 12.42
N GLU A 11 21.24 1.91 12.01
CA GLU A 11 22.51 2.47 11.55
C GLU A 11 22.79 3.77 12.31
N GLY A 12 24.02 3.94 12.76
CA GLY A 12 24.45 5.14 13.50
C GLY A 12 24.70 4.93 14.97
N THR A 13 24.99 6.01 15.68
CA THR A 13 25.26 6.03 17.12
C THR A 13 23.97 6.21 17.91
N PRO A 14 23.80 5.49 19.04
CA PRO A 14 22.69 5.77 19.95
C PRO A 14 22.72 7.24 20.43
N TYR A 15 21.54 7.84 20.58
CA TYR A 15 21.39 9.20 21.07
C TYR A 15 20.18 9.32 22.01
N PRO A 16 20.23 10.24 23.00
CA PRO A 16 19.12 10.46 23.91
C PRO A 16 18.02 11.27 23.24
N ILE A 17 16.78 10.96 23.57
CA ILE A 17 15.60 11.80 23.32
C ILE A 17 14.81 11.93 24.62
N ALA A 18 14.03 12.99 24.75
CA ALA A 18 13.09 13.15 25.84
C ALA A 18 11.74 13.66 25.30
N PHE A 19 10.67 13.34 26.01
CA PHE A 19 9.34 13.81 25.67
C PHE A 19 8.53 14.14 26.93
N GLU A 20 7.68 15.13 26.82
CA GLU A 20 6.72 15.54 27.83
C GLU A 20 5.32 15.46 27.24
N GLY A 21 4.53 14.49 27.70
CA GLY A 21 3.28 14.13 27.02
C GLY A 21 3.57 13.59 25.61
N SER A 22 3.05 14.26 24.58
CA SER A 22 3.26 13.94 23.17
C SER A 22 4.28 14.83 22.44
N ILE A 23 5.03 15.67 23.20
CA ILE A 23 5.95 16.66 22.62
C ILE A 23 7.39 16.28 22.95
N PHE A 24 8.26 16.25 21.93
CA PHE A 24 9.69 16.10 22.13
C PHE A 24 10.27 17.36 22.76
N VAL A 25 11.11 17.17 23.78
CA VAL A 25 11.83 18.21 24.47
C VAL A 25 13.33 17.94 24.43
N ASP A 26 14.14 18.96 24.60
CA ASP A 26 15.59 18.81 24.61
C ASP A 26 16.03 18.01 25.85
N PRO A 27 16.62 16.82 25.70
CA PRO A 27 17.02 15.97 26.80
C PRO A 27 18.12 16.58 27.68
N GLU A 28 18.89 17.58 27.17
CA GLU A 28 19.95 18.26 27.94
C GLU A 28 19.38 19.33 28.86
N THR A 29 18.19 19.84 28.60
CA THR A 29 17.60 20.96 29.35
C THR A 29 16.29 20.62 30.04
N ALA A 30 15.65 19.51 29.67
CA ALA A 30 14.39 19.06 30.26
C ALA A 30 14.60 18.50 31.69
N ASP A 31 13.60 18.69 32.54
CA ASP A 31 13.56 18.05 33.88
C ASP A 31 13.07 16.61 33.72
N ILE A 32 14.00 15.67 33.72
CA ILE A 32 13.74 14.25 33.47
C ILE A 32 13.29 13.55 34.74
N ASP A 33 12.06 13.09 34.78
CA ASP A 33 11.44 12.38 35.90
C ASP A 33 11.53 10.86 35.79
N ALA A 34 11.63 10.36 34.53
CA ALA A 34 11.67 8.93 34.23
C ALA A 34 12.61 8.62 33.06
N GLU A 35 13.26 7.47 33.13
CA GLU A 35 14.01 6.90 32.02
C GLU A 35 13.42 5.56 31.63
N ILE A 36 13.31 5.32 30.30
CA ILE A 36 12.92 4.02 29.75
C ILE A 36 14.20 3.28 29.33
N ASP A 37 14.39 2.09 29.90
CA ASP A 37 15.48 1.21 29.47
C ASP A 37 15.21 0.65 28.07
N THR A 38 15.96 1.16 27.10
CA THR A 38 15.92 0.75 25.69
C THR A 38 17.18 0.00 25.27
N SER A 39 17.99 -0.46 26.22
CA SER A 39 19.30 -1.07 25.94
C SER A 39 19.23 -2.32 25.04
N SER A 40 18.10 -3.03 25.05
CA SER A 40 17.82 -4.20 24.20
C SER A 40 16.91 -3.91 23.01
N LEU A 41 16.52 -2.65 22.79
CA LEU A 41 15.56 -2.26 21.76
C LEU A 41 16.24 -1.49 20.62
N TRP A 42 15.64 -1.56 19.45
CA TRP A 42 15.98 -0.76 18.28
C TRP A 42 14.83 0.19 17.98
N ALA A 43 15.16 1.42 17.65
CA ALA A 43 14.18 2.39 17.18
C ALA A 43 14.10 2.33 15.65
N LEU A 44 12.90 2.10 15.15
CA LEU A 44 12.59 2.20 13.73
C LEU A 44 11.63 3.37 13.53
N PRO A 45 11.64 4.02 12.37
CA PRO A 45 10.52 4.88 11.96
C PRO A 45 9.21 4.12 12.03
N GLY A 46 8.10 4.83 12.20
CA GLY A 46 6.78 4.21 12.16
C GLY A 46 6.61 3.36 10.91
N LEU A 47 6.03 2.17 11.06
CA LEU A 47 5.78 1.28 9.93
C LEU A 47 4.70 1.87 9.01
N ALA A 48 4.67 1.39 7.77
CA ALA A 48 3.68 1.76 6.78
C ALA A 48 3.08 0.53 6.12
N ASP A 49 1.75 0.51 5.96
CA ASP A 49 1.05 -0.47 5.13
C ASP A 49 0.57 0.22 3.85
N ALA A 50 1.24 -0.08 2.75
CA ALA A 50 0.99 0.59 1.48
C ALA A 50 -0.16 -0.04 0.66
N HIS A 51 -0.80 -1.09 1.16
CA HIS A 51 -1.99 -1.69 0.57
C HIS A 51 -2.90 -2.26 1.64
N ALA A 52 -3.74 -1.42 2.19
CA ALA A 52 -4.75 -1.79 3.18
C ALA A 52 -6.16 -1.42 2.70
N HIS A 53 -7.16 -1.93 3.41
CA HIS A 53 -8.59 -1.67 3.18
C HIS A 53 -9.30 -1.52 4.53
N LEU A 54 -9.33 -0.32 5.09
CA LEU A 54 -9.85 -0.07 6.44
C LEU A 54 -11.34 -0.40 6.63
N THR A 55 -12.12 -0.39 5.56
CA THR A 55 -13.54 -0.77 5.60
C THR A 55 -13.76 -2.28 5.79
N MET A 56 -12.75 -3.10 5.53
CA MET A 56 -12.84 -4.57 5.56
C MET A 56 -11.90 -5.14 6.63
N THR A 57 -12.28 -6.25 7.25
CA THR A 57 -11.44 -6.93 8.26
C THR A 57 -10.87 -8.23 7.74
N THR A 58 -11.57 -8.87 6.80
CA THR A 58 -11.16 -10.14 6.19
C THR A 58 -11.37 -10.10 4.68
N PRO A 59 -10.65 -10.92 3.90
CA PRO A 59 -10.88 -11.01 2.45
C PRO A 59 -12.32 -11.41 2.07
N SER A 60 -13.06 -12.07 2.95
CA SER A 60 -14.45 -12.46 2.69
C SER A 60 -15.42 -11.27 2.64
N ASP A 61 -15.04 -10.15 3.26
CA ASP A 61 -15.85 -8.92 3.33
C ASP A 61 -16.05 -8.27 1.95
N ILE A 62 -15.17 -8.60 0.99
CA ILE A 62 -15.29 -8.16 -0.41
C ILE A 62 -16.59 -8.66 -1.08
N ARG A 63 -17.21 -9.71 -0.53
CA ARG A 63 -18.50 -10.24 -1.03
C ARG A 63 -19.71 -9.41 -0.62
N GLY A 64 -19.50 -8.37 0.16
CA GLY A 64 -20.47 -7.40 0.62
C GLY A 64 -20.69 -7.45 2.13
N ILE A 65 -20.48 -6.30 2.73
CA ILE A 65 -20.81 -5.98 4.13
C ILE A 65 -21.66 -4.71 4.14
N SER A 66 -22.45 -4.52 5.19
CA SER A 66 -23.26 -3.31 5.32
C SER A 66 -22.39 -2.06 5.51
N GLU A 67 -22.89 -0.90 5.10
CA GLU A 67 -22.21 0.38 5.35
C GLU A 67 -21.98 0.63 6.84
N GLU A 68 -22.93 0.26 7.70
CA GLU A 68 -22.76 0.30 9.16
C GLU A 68 -21.56 -0.50 9.62
N THR A 69 -21.36 -1.71 9.07
CA THR A 69 -20.19 -2.55 9.36
C THR A 69 -18.91 -1.90 8.86
N MET A 70 -18.90 -1.33 7.65
CA MET A 70 -17.76 -0.62 7.10
C MET A 70 -17.34 0.54 8.01
N LEU A 71 -18.29 1.37 8.43
CA LEU A 71 -18.06 2.50 9.34
C LEU A 71 -17.49 2.07 10.69
N ALA A 72 -18.00 0.96 11.26
CA ALA A 72 -17.49 0.40 12.50
C ALA A 72 -16.08 -0.21 12.36
N ASN A 73 -15.76 -0.73 11.18
CA ASN A 73 -14.45 -1.32 10.89
C ASN A 73 -13.34 -0.28 10.82
N ILE A 74 -13.58 0.89 10.24
CA ILE A 74 -12.56 1.92 10.00
C ILE A 74 -11.75 2.26 11.26
N PRO A 75 -12.34 2.75 12.37
CA PRO A 75 -11.57 3.09 13.56
C PRO A 75 -10.93 1.85 14.21
N ARG A 76 -11.61 0.72 14.23
CA ARG A 76 -11.08 -0.53 14.80
C ARG A 76 -9.84 -1.00 14.05
N ASN A 77 -9.89 -1.01 12.72
CA ASN A 77 -8.79 -1.47 11.88
C ASN A 77 -7.63 -0.46 11.91
N ALA A 78 -7.93 0.86 11.93
CA ALA A 78 -6.91 1.88 12.11
C ALA A 78 -6.15 1.73 13.44
N TRP A 79 -6.86 1.47 14.55
CA TRP A 79 -6.24 1.20 15.84
C TRP A 79 -5.40 -0.08 15.85
N ALA A 80 -5.84 -1.14 15.18
CA ALA A 80 -5.05 -2.36 15.05
C ALA A 80 -3.70 -2.10 14.37
N HIS A 81 -3.65 -1.16 13.42
CA HIS A 81 -2.39 -0.71 12.81
C HIS A 81 -1.52 0.05 13.81
N VAL A 82 -2.09 1.02 14.55
CA VAL A 82 -1.34 1.81 15.55
C VAL A 82 -0.76 0.93 16.64
N ASP A 83 -1.52 -0.03 17.16
CA ASP A 83 -1.09 -0.97 18.20
C ASP A 83 0.15 -1.80 17.79
N ARG A 84 0.42 -1.90 16.50
CA ARG A 84 1.56 -2.61 15.91
C ARG A 84 2.64 -1.66 15.35
N GLY A 85 2.51 -0.35 15.62
CA GLY A 85 3.47 0.66 15.16
C GLY A 85 3.33 1.06 13.71
N VAL A 86 2.20 0.73 13.04
CA VAL A 86 1.91 1.18 11.68
C VAL A 86 1.27 2.57 11.76
N LEU A 87 2.00 3.60 11.35
CA LEU A 87 1.61 5.00 11.49
C LEU A 87 1.26 5.66 10.14
N LEU A 88 1.46 4.98 9.02
CA LEU A 88 1.02 5.40 7.68
C LEU A 88 0.29 4.25 7.00
N ILE A 89 -0.89 4.55 6.44
CA ILE A 89 -1.71 3.61 5.69
C ILE A 89 -2.05 4.22 4.34
N LEU A 90 -1.77 3.48 3.26
CA LEU A 90 -2.32 3.75 1.94
C LEU A 90 -3.53 2.83 1.74
N ASP A 91 -4.71 3.34 2.07
CA ASP A 91 -5.98 2.62 1.88
C ASP A 91 -6.33 2.62 0.39
N LYS A 92 -6.29 1.44 -0.22
CA LYS A 92 -6.55 1.25 -1.66
C LYS A 92 -8.03 1.24 -2.01
N GLY A 93 -8.86 1.71 -1.08
CA GLY A 93 -10.28 1.90 -1.30
C GLY A 93 -11.13 0.68 -1.00
N GLY A 94 -12.36 0.72 -1.46
CA GLY A 94 -13.34 -0.31 -1.15
C GLY A 94 -14.49 -0.34 -2.14
N GLY A 95 -15.57 -1.00 -1.74
CA GLY A 95 -16.80 -1.12 -2.52
C GLY A 95 -17.54 0.22 -2.73
N SER A 96 -17.20 1.23 -1.96
CA SER A 96 -17.80 2.56 -2.01
C SER A 96 -16.84 3.60 -1.46
N ASP A 97 -17.28 4.86 -1.42
CA ASP A 97 -16.54 5.97 -0.85
C ASP A 97 -16.54 6.00 0.70
N THR A 98 -17.12 5.01 1.34
CA THR A 98 -17.17 4.92 2.82
C THR A 98 -15.76 4.96 3.44
N SER A 99 -14.73 4.45 2.75
CA SER A 99 -13.34 4.53 3.22
C SER A 99 -12.86 5.97 3.45
N LEU A 100 -13.42 6.96 2.74
CA LEU A 100 -13.09 8.37 2.91
C LEU A 100 -13.42 8.91 4.31
N VAL A 101 -14.36 8.29 5.02
CA VAL A 101 -14.73 8.66 6.40
C VAL A 101 -13.53 8.53 7.35
N SER A 102 -12.54 7.71 7.02
CA SER A 102 -11.30 7.61 7.80
C SER A 102 -10.57 8.96 7.94
N LEU A 103 -10.77 9.89 6.99
CA LEU A 103 -10.17 11.22 7.01
C LEU A 103 -10.87 12.17 8.01
N ASP A 104 -12.12 11.87 8.40
CA ASP A 104 -12.90 12.67 9.33
C ASP A 104 -12.58 12.35 10.81
N HIS A 105 -11.84 11.26 11.07
CA HIS A 105 -11.39 10.93 12.42
C HIS A 105 -10.29 11.88 12.88
N ASP A 106 -10.23 12.12 14.18
CA ASP A 106 -9.22 12.97 14.80
C ASP A 106 -7.80 12.50 14.41
N ALA A 107 -7.03 13.40 13.84
CA ALA A 107 -5.68 13.10 13.33
C ALA A 107 -4.71 12.68 14.46
N ASP A 108 -4.96 13.12 15.71
CA ASP A 108 -4.14 12.76 16.87
C ASP A 108 -4.46 11.34 17.40
N LEU A 109 -5.56 10.76 16.93
CA LEU A 109 -6.06 9.46 17.39
C LEU A 109 -6.05 8.38 16.29
N ARG A 110 -5.40 8.60 15.18
CA ARG A 110 -5.33 7.65 14.06
C ARG A 110 -3.96 7.71 13.38
N PRO A 111 -3.58 6.67 12.61
CA PRO A 111 -2.43 6.75 11.72
C PRO A 111 -2.67 7.81 10.63
N ILE A 112 -1.63 8.22 9.96
CA ILE A 112 -1.77 8.98 8.71
C ILE A 112 -2.41 8.07 7.69
N VAL A 113 -3.50 8.49 7.05
CA VAL A 113 -4.22 7.69 6.05
C VAL A 113 -4.30 8.46 4.74
N GLU A 114 -3.93 7.80 3.64
CA GLU A 114 -4.24 8.24 2.28
C GLU A 114 -5.23 7.25 1.67
N VAL A 115 -6.29 7.74 1.06
CA VAL A 115 -7.45 6.91 0.68
C VAL A 115 -7.77 7.06 -0.80
N ALA A 116 -8.02 5.94 -1.48
CA ALA A 116 -8.44 5.92 -2.87
C ALA A 116 -9.97 6.02 -3.08
N GLY A 117 -10.77 5.77 -2.03
CA GLY A 117 -12.23 5.75 -2.14
C GLY A 117 -12.77 4.52 -2.88
N SER A 118 -13.75 4.70 -3.75
CA SER A 118 -14.34 3.60 -4.51
C SER A 118 -13.37 3.05 -5.57
N ILE A 119 -13.19 1.73 -5.60
CA ILE A 119 -12.37 1.04 -6.60
C ILE A 119 -13.08 1.09 -7.96
N ILE A 120 -12.35 1.34 -9.05
CA ILE A 120 -12.91 1.53 -10.40
C ILE A 120 -12.64 0.27 -11.26
N SER A 121 -13.68 -0.29 -11.84
CA SER A 121 -13.59 -1.39 -12.82
C SER A 121 -14.77 -1.36 -13.80
N PRO A 122 -14.65 -1.93 -15.01
CA PRO A 122 -15.82 -2.10 -15.87
C PRO A 122 -16.72 -3.23 -15.37
N ALA A 123 -17.95 -3.30 -15.88
CA ALA A 123 -18.87 -4.38 -15.54
C ALA A 123 -18.24 -5.78 -15.75
N GLY A 124 -18.28 -6.60 -14.71
CA GLY A 124 -17.60 -7.91 -14.68
C GLY A 124 -16.06 -7.86 -14.71
N GLY A 125 -15.49 -6.69 -14.53
CA GLY A 125 -14.03 -6.48 -14.44
C GLY A 125 -13.46 -6.55 -13.02
N TYR A 126 -14.30 -6.80 -12.03
CA TYR A 126 -13.94 -7.06 -10.64
C TYR A 126 -15.07 -7.85 -9.95
N MET A 127 -15.04 -7.90 -8.62
CA MET A 127 -16.13 -8.51 -7.84
C MET A 127 -17.46 -7.80 -8.10
N PRO A 128 -18.54 -8.54 -8.41
CA PRO A 128 -19.84 -7.93 -8.73
C PRO A 128 -20.35 -7.04 -7.59
N GLY A 129 -20.71 -5.80 -7.92
CA GLY A 129 -21.24 -4.84 -6.96
C GLY A 129 -20.20 -4.27 -5.97
N PHE A 130 -18.91 -4.49 -6.23
CA PHE A 130 -17.84 -3.94 -5.41
C PHE A 130 -17.07 -2.87 -6.18
N GLY A 131 -17.23 -1.62 -5.75
CA GLY A 131 -16.63 -0.45 -6.41
C GLY A 131 -17.55 0.23 -7.42
N ALA A 132 -16.99 1.18 -8.13
CA ALA A 132 -17.67 1.90 -9.21
C ALA A 132 -17.54 1.13 -10.53
N GLU A 133 -18.65 0.74 -11.12
CA GLU A 133 -18.66 0.16 -12.46
C GLU A 133 -18.57 1.27 -13.51
N VAL A 134 -17.44 1.33 -14.20
CA VAL A 134 -17.11 2.38 -15.18
C VAL A 134 -16.59 1.74 -16.46
N GLU A 135 -17.33 1.88 -17.55
CA GLU A 135 -16.91 1.35 -18.84
C GLU A 135 -15.70 2.10 -19.42
N PRO A 136 -14.90 1.48 -20.29
CA PRO A 136 -13.67 2.10 -20.83
C PRO A 136 -13.88 3.49 -21.43
N ASP A 137 -15.00 3.73 -22.11
CA ASP A 137 -15.30 5.03 -22.71
C ASP A 137 -15.57 6.13 -21.67
N ASP A 138 -16.02 5.76 -20.48
CA ASP A 138 -16.36 6.68 -19.39
C ASP A 138 -15.20 6.88 -18.40
N LEU A 139 -14.13 6.06 -18.48
CA LEU A 139 -13.03 6.04 -17.50
C LEU A 139 -12.43 7.42 -17.30
N VAL A 140 -12.08 8.11 -18.38
CA VAL A 140 -11.40 9.42 -18.32
C VAL A 140 -12.27 10.48 -17.64
N ALA A 141 -13.57 10.51 -17.95
CA ALA A 141 -14.50 11.45 -17.33
C ALA A 141 -14.70 11.15 -15.85
N HIS A 142 -14.81 9.86 -15.50
CA HIS A 142 -14.96 9.42 -14.10
C HIS A 142 -13.73 9.74 -13.28
N VAL A 143 -12.52 9.39 -13.76
CA VAL A 143 -11.25 9.67 -13.07
C VAL A 143 -11.03 11.17 -12.89
N ARG A 144 -11.34 11.99 -13.92
CA ARG A 144 -11.28 13.46 -13.80
C ARG A 144 -12.18 13.98 -12.68
N ASN A 145 -13.42 13.48 -12.59
CA ASN A 145 -14.34 13.87 -11.54
C ASN A 145 -13.83 13.48 -10.15
N VAL A 146 -13.40 12.22 -9.99
CA VAL A 146 -12.86 11.73 -8.71
C VAL A 146 -11.63 12.52 -8.29
N ALA A 147 -10.64 12.68 -9.17
CA ALA A 147 -9.40 13.38 -8.89
C ALA A 147 -9.61 14.86 -8.56
N SER A 148 -10.51 15.56 -9.29
CA SER A 148 -10.78 16.98 -9.04
C SER A 148 -11.56 17.26 -7.77
N THR A 149 -12.39 16.29 -7.31
CA THR A 149 -13.20 16.43 -6.11
C THR A 149 -12.47 16.02 -4.84
N ARG A 150 -11.58 15.04 -4.90
CA ARG A 150 -10.97 14.41 -3.73
C ARG A 150 -9.47 14.61 -3.66
N GLY A 151 -8.79 14.71 -4.81
CA GLY A 151 -7.32 14.61 -4.85
C GLY A 151 -6.82 13.23 -4.42
N GLY A 152 -5.56 13.17 -4.02
CA GLY A 152 -4.98 11.97 -3.42
C GLY A 152 -4.83 10.79 -4.40
N TRP A 153 -5.55 9.69 -4.16
CA TRP A 153 -5.41 8.46 -4.93
C TRP A 153 -6.68 8.09 -5.71
N VAL A 154 -6.46 7.49 -6.88
CA VAL A 154 -7.47 6.80 -7.66
C VAL A 154 -7.06 5.34 -7.79
N LYS A 155 -7.94 4.38 -7.47
CA LYS A 155 -7.68 2.94 -7.59
C LYS A 155 -8.45 2.35 -8.74
N VAL A 156 -7.71 1.73 -9.67
CA VAL A 156 -8.25 1.07 -10.87
C VAL A 156 -7.93 -0.42 -10.82
N VAL A 157 -8.82 -1.27 -11.35
CA VAL A 157 -8.56 -2.70 -11.56
C VAL A 157 -8.08 -2.89 -13.00
N GLY A 158 -6.83 -3.28 -13.18
CA GLY A 158 -6.20 -3.44 -14.49
C GLY A 158 -6.60 -4.72 -15.21
N ASP A 159 -6.69 -5.84 -14.50
CA ASP A 159 -7.14 -7.12 -15.04
C ASP A 159 -7.99 -7.89 -14.05
N TRP A 160 -8.84 -8.78 -14.58
CA TRP A 160 -9.67 -9.65 -13.78
C TRP A 160 -9.99 -10.95 -14.51
N PRO A 161 -10.06 -12.11 -13.80
CA PRO A 161 -10.48 -13.36 -14.42
C PRO A 161 -11.91 -13.31 -14.93
N ARG A 162 -12.11 -13.62 -16.21
CA ARG A 162 -13.45 -13.74 -16.82
C ARG A 162 -13.76 -15.19 -17.13
N LYS A 163 -14.99 -15.60 -16.85
CA LYS A 163 -15.44 -16.99 -17.05
C LYS A 163 -15.13 -17.49 -18.47
N GLY A 164 -14.37 -18.58 -18.57
CA GLY A 164 -14.00 -19.22 -19.83
C GLY A 164 -12.91 -18.51 -20.65
N ARG A 165 -12.36 -17.39 -20.16
CA ARG A 165 -11.33 -16.61 -20.87
C ARG A 165 -10.05 -16.38 -20.07
N GLY A 166 -10.04 -16.72 -18.76
CA GLY A 166 -8.95 -16.39 -17.85
C GLY A 166 -8.88 -14.87 -17.57
N PRO A 167 -7.72 -14.37 -17.09
CA PRO A 167 -7.51 -12.95 -16.85
C PRO A 167 -7.63 -12.15 -18.14
N VAL A 168 -8.31 -11.01 -18.08
CA VAL A 168 -8.52 -10.10 -19.21
C VAL A 168 -8.25 -8.69 -18.72
N THR A 169 -7.47 -7.93 -19.49
CA THR A 169 -7.26 -6.49 -19.25
C THR A 169 -8.59 -5.74 -19.32
N ASN A 170 -8.82 -4.88 -18.34
CA ASN A 170 -10.08 -4.16 -18.19
C ASN A 170 -10.16 -2.90 -19.06
N TYR A 171 -9.05 -2.20 -19.21
CA TYR A 171 -9.01 -0.92 -19.91
C TYR A 171 -7.94 -0.93 -20.99
N PRO A 172 -8.24 -0.43 -22.20
CA PRO A 172 -7.22 -0.18 -23.22
C PRO A 172 -6.16 0.80 -22.72
N VAL A 173 -4.91 0.61 -23.14
CA VAL A 173 -3.76 1.40 -22.65
C VAL A 173 -3.91 2.89 -22.95
N ASP A 174 -4.49 3.26 -24.08
CA ASP A 174 -4.74 4.66 -24.45
C ASP A 174 -5.76 5.32 -23.53
N ARG A 175 -6.84 4.64 -23.18
CA ARG A 175 -7.84 5.12 -22.21
C ARG A 175 -7.26 5.24 -20.81
N LEU A 176 -6.46 4.26 -20.40
CA LEU A 176 -5.79 4.30 -19.10
C LEU A 176 -4.77 5.46 -19.04
N SER A 177 -4.02 5.70 -20.12
CA SER A 177 -3.07 6.82 -20.21
C SER A 177 -3.78 8.17 -20.11
N GLU A 178 -4.87 8.37 -20.87
CA GLU A 178 -5.67 9.60 -20.75
C GLU A 178 -6.25 9.79 -19.34
N ALA A 179 -6.64 8.70 -18.66
CA ALA A 179 -7.15 8.74 -17.30
C ALA A 179 -6.05 9.11 -16.30
N VAL A 180 -4.84 8.59 -16.47
CA VAL A 180 -3.65 8.97 -15.67
C VAL A 180 -3.33 10.44 -15.86
N ASP A 181 -3.31 10.94 -17.09
CA ASP A 181 -3.02 12.34 -17.41
C ASP A 181 -4.00 13.31 -16.71
N VAL A 182 -5.31 12.98 -16.73
CA VAL A 182 -6.30 13.84 -16.04
C VAL A 182 -6.22 13.73 -14.51
N ALA A 183 -5.81 12.58 -13.97
CA ALA A 183 -5.54 12.43 -12.53
C ALA A 183 -4.34 13.29 -12.11
N HIS A 184 -3.23 13.21 -12.85
CA HIS A 184 -2.02 14.00 -12.59
C HIS A 184 -2.28 15.50 -12.73
N ALA A 185 -3.05 15.91 -13.74
CA ALA A 185 -3.44 17.31 -13.89
C ALA A 185 -4.25 17.87 -12.72
N ALA A 186 -4.93 17.01 -11.97
CA ALA A 186 -5.64 17.33 -10.74
C ALA A 186 -4.81 17.14 -9.45
N GLY A 187 -3.53 16.73 -9.56
CA GLY A 187 -2.65 16.44 -8.43
C GLY A 187 -2.92 15.11 -7.74
N ALA A 188 -3.69 14.23 -8.37
CA ALA A 188 -3.94 12.87 -7.87
C ALA A 188 -2.97 11.86 -8.47
N ARG A 189 -2.80 10.72 -7.80
CA ARG A 189 -2.03 9.56 -8.25
C ARG A 189 -2.94 8.39 -8.58
N VAL A 190 -2.48 7.51 -9.46
CA VAL A 190 -3.23 6.31 -9.87
C VAL A 190 -2.52 5.06 -9.39
N ALA A 191 -3.25 4.21 -8.65
CA ALA A 191 -2.82 2.87 -8.27
C ALA A 191 -3.65 1.83 -9.04
N ILE A 192 -3.00 0.77 -9.52
CA ILE A 192 -3.68 -0.25 -10.33
C ILE A 192 -3.48 -1.66 -9.76
N HIS A 193 -4.57 -2.40 -9.59
CA HIS A 193 -4.55 -3.82 -9.35
C HIS A 193 -4.16 -4.57 -10.63
N SER A 194 -3.12 -5.39 -10.57
CA SER A 194 -2.70 -6.24 -11.68
C SER A 194 -2.21 -7.58 -11.14
N MET A 195 -3.02 -8.61 -11.32
CA MET A 195 -2.70 -9.99 -10.91
C MET A 195 -2.21 -10.86 -12.09
N ALA A 196 -2.31 -10.35 -13.32
CA ALA A 196 -1.92 -11.06 -14.53
C ALA A 196 -1.05 -10.17 -15.44
N HIS A 197 -1.54 -9.81 -16.62
CA HIS A 197 -0.71 -9.24 -17.68
C HIS A 197 -0.91 -7.73 -17.89
N SER A 198 -1.80 -7.08 -17.14
CA SER A 198 -2.05 -5.65 -17.29
C SER A 198 -0.94 -4.75 -16.75
N ALA A 199 0.03 -5.30 -16.02
CA ALA A 199 1.09 -4.52 -15.39
C ALA A 199 1.93 -3.72 -16.40
N SER A 200 2.39 -4.34 -17.48
CA SER A 200 3.18 -3.65 -18.53
C SER A 200 2.39 -2.55 -19.23
N GLU A 201 1.10 -2.79 -19.50
CA GLU A 201 0.21 -1.78 -20.07
C GLU A 201 0.00 -0.60 -19.10
N ALA A 202 -0.14 -0.89 -17.81
CA ALA A 202 -0.25 0.12 -16.77
C ALA A 202 1.03 0.96 -16.62
N VAL A 203 2.19 0.30 -16.69
CA VAL A 203 3.48 1.00 -16.70
C VAL A 203 3.58 1.90 -17.92
N ALA A 204 3.22 1.42 -19.11
CA ALA A 204 3.22 2.21 -20.33
C ALA A 204 2.22 3.38 -20.28
N ALA A 205 1.08 3.21 -19.60
CA ALA A 205 0.08 4.25 -19.40
C ALA A 205 0.47 5.33 -18.38
N GLY A 206 1.56 5.16 -17.63
CA GLY A 206 2.02 6.16 -16.67
C GLY A 206 1.48 6.00 -15.24
N VAL A 207 0.86 4.87 -14.90
CA VAL A 207 0.32 4.60 -13.56
C VAL A 207 1.39 4.70 -12.48
N ASP A 208 1.09 5.33 -11.34
CA ASP A 208 2.07 5.66 -10.29
C ASP A 208 2.44 4.46 -9.41
N SER A 209 1.47 3.59 -9.10
CA SER A 209 1.67 2.45 -8.20
C SER A 209 1.09 1.17 -8.80
N ILE A 210 1.94 0.15 -8.96
CA ILE A 210 1.53 -1.18 -9.41
C ILE A 210 1.32 -2.07 -8.19
N GLU A 211 0.08 -2.50 -7.99
CA GLU A 211 -0.30 -3.39 -6.91
C GLU A 211 -0.21 -4.84 -7.40
N HIS A 212 0.40 -5.71 -6.62
CA HIS A 212 0.76 -7.09 -6.94
C HIS A 212 1.80 -7.17 -8.05
N GLY A 213 1.45 -7.00 -9.30
CA GLY A 213 2.35 -6.92 -10.45
C GLY A 213 3.27 -8.13 -10.65
N PRO A 214 2.78 -9.40 -10.52
CA PRO A 214 3.65 -10.57 -10.57
C PRO A 214 4.33 -10.77 -11.93
N PHE A 215 3.80 -10.15 -13.01
CA PHE A 215 4.30 -10.29 -14.36
C PHE A 215 4.98 -9.02 -14.90
N LEU A 216 5.43 -8.12 -14.03
CA LEU A 216 6.30 -7.02 -14.42
C LEU A 216 7.57 -7.57 -15.09
N THR A 217 8.00 -6.94 -16.16
CA THR A 217 9.26 -7.25 -16.85
C THR A 217 10.39 -6.38 -16.33
N ALA A 218 11.63 -6.72 -16.60
CA ALA A 218 12.79 -5.87 -16.27
C ALA A 218 12.66 -4.46 -16.87
N GLY A 219 12.16 -4.34 -18.12
CA GLY A 219 11.89 -3.05 -18.75
C GLY A 219 10.79 -2.23 -18.06
N ASP A 220 9.78 -2.90 -17.51
CA ASP A 220 8.74 -2.25 -16.69
C ASP A 220 9.33 -1.69 -15.40
N LEU A 221 10.19 -2.47 -14.72
CA LEU A 221 10.89 -2.05 -13.50
C LEU A 221 11.80 -0.84 -13.76
N GLU A 222 12.56 -0.87 -14.86
CA GLU A 222 13.40 0.28 -15.29
C GLU A 222 12.53 1.53 -15.53
N THR A 223 11.40 1.37 -16.23
CA THR A 223 10.49 2.47 -16.53
C THR A 223 9.86 3.05 -15.26
N LEU A 224 9.40 2.20 -14.34
CA LEU A 224 8.86 2.61 -13.04
C LEU A 224 9.90 3.36 -12.21
N ALA A 225 11.11 2.80 -12.09
CA ALA A 225 12.20 3.42 -11.35
C ALA A 225 12.57 4.80 -11.94
N GLY A 226 12.69 4.88 -13.27
CA GLY A 226 13.08 6.10 -13.97
C GLY A 226 12.10 7.27 -13.80
N ARG A 227 10.82 7.00 -13.53
CA ARG A 227 9.81 8.03 -13.30
C ARG A 227 9.39 8.23 -11.83
N GLY A 228 10.02 7.49 -10.90
CA GLY A 228 9.67 7.56 -9.49
C GLY A 228 8.34 6.88 -9.14
N GLY A 229 7.92 5.89 -9.92
CA GLY A 229 6.77 5.04 -9.60
C GLY A 229 7.09 4.03 -8.50
N ALA A 230 6.06 3.32 -8.01
CA ALA A 230 6.20 2.32 -6.96
C ALA A 230 5.67 0.94 -7.36
N TRP A 231 6.22 -0.09 -6.73
CA TRP A 231 5.71 -1.44 -6.77
C TRP A 231 5.32 -1.91 -5.36
N VAL A 232 4.09 -2.38 -5.20
CA VAL A 232 3.54 -2.96 -3.96
C VAL A 232 3.26 -4.44 -4.19
N PRO A 233 4.24 -5.34 -3.99
CA PRO A 233 4.15 -6.75 -4.41
C PRO A 233 3.06 -7.55 -3.71
N THR A 234 2.76 -7.26 -2.43
CA THR A 234 1.77 -8.01 -1.62
C THR A 234 1.97 -9.52 -1.71
N VAL A 235 3.19 -9.98 -1.47
CA VAL A 235 3.60 -11.40 -1.62
C VAL A 235 2.71 -12.31 -0.78
N LEU A 236 2.36 -11.88 0.44
CA LEU A 236 1.44 -12.62 1.32
C LEU A 236 0.08 -12.86 0.67
N ASN A 237 -0.49 -11.83 0.03
CA ASN A 237 -1.77 -11.96 -0.67
C ASN A 237 -1.66 -12.94 -1.84
N MET A 238 -0.59 -12.86 -2.63
CA MET A 238 -0.32 -13.77 -3.75
C MET A 238 -0.22 -15.24 -3.29
N ILE A 239 0.46 -15.49 -2.17
CA ILE A 239 0.55 -16.83 -1.54
C ILE A 239 -0.85 -17.28 -1.08
N GLY A 240 -1.61 -16.42 -0.40
CA GLY A 240 -2.96 -16.73 0.06
C GLY A 240 -3.93 -17.08 -1.09
N VAL A 241 -3.84 -16.37 -2.21
CA VAL A 241 -4.63 -16.69 -3.41
C VAL A 241 -4.21 -18.01 -4.03
N LEU A 242 -2.90 -18.29 -4.11
CA LEU A 242 -2.39 -19.60 -4.55
C LEU A 242 -2.94 -20.75 -3.69
N ASP A 243 -2.90 -20.60 -2.37
CA ASP A 243 -3.41 -21.60 -1.43
C ASP A 243 -4.93 -21.83 -1.63
N MET A 244 -5.67 -20.76 -1.84
CA MET A 244 -7.12 -20.83 -2.10
C MET A 244 -7.46 -21.52 -3.42
N LEU A 245 -6.69 -21.27 -4.48
CA LEU A 245 -6.93 -21.83 -5.81
C LEU A 245 -6.40 -23.28 -5.94
N GLY A 246 -5.41 -23.63 -5.14
CA GLY A 246 -4.66 -24.88 -5.23
C GLY A 246 -3.65 -24.90 -6.40
N PRO A 247 -2.43 -25.42 -6.19
CA PRO A 247 -1.33 -25.33 -7.16
C PRO A 247 -1.61 -26.06 -8.48
N GLU A 248 -2.45 -27.10 -8.44
CA GLU A 248 -2.77 -27.91 -9.63
C GLU A 248 -3.84 -27.26 -10.55
N SER A 249 -4.51 -26.23 -10.08
CA SER A 249 -5.47 -25.49 -10.92
C SER A 249 -4.75 -24.62 -11.97
N SER A 250 -5.43 -24.22 -13.03
CA SER A 250 -4.87 -23.31 -14.03
C SER A 250 -4.52 -21.93 -13.41
N GLY A 251 -5.37 -21.46 -12.51
CA GLY A 251 -5.11 -20.23 -11.74
C GLY A 251 -3.91 -20.41 -10.81
N GLY A 252 -3.86 -21.51 -10.05
CA GLY A 252 -2.74 -21.78 -9.15
C GLY A 252 -1.39 -21.86 -9.86
N ARG A 253 -1.33 -22.51 -11.04
CA ARG A 253 -0.08 -22.51 -11.84
C ARG A 253 0.33 -21.12 -12.29
N MET A 254 -0.61 -20.25 -12.66
CA MET A 254 -0.32 -18.85 -13.02
C MET A 254 0.24 -18.09 -11.80
N PHE A 255 -0.35 -18.30 -10.61
CA PHE A 255 0.12 -17.64 -9.39
C PHE A 255 1.50 -18.16 -8.96
N MET A 256 1.79 -19.46 -9.12
CA MET A 256 3.15 -20.02 -8.90
C MET A 256 4.17 -19.36 -9.84
N GLU A 257 3.87 -19.28 -11.14
CA GLU A 257 4.73 -18.58 -12.09
C GLU A 257 4.93 -17.12 -11.70
N GLY A 258 3.86 -16.43 -11.29
CA GLY A 258 3.94 -15.04 -10.83
C GLY A 258 4.84 -14.88 -9.61
N LEU A 259 4.71 -15.75 -8.62
CA LEU A 259 5.57 -15.75 -7.42
C LEU A 259 7.04 -16.03 -7.75
N ASP A 260 7.33 -16.93 -8.68
CA ASP A 260 8.70 -17.19 -9.15
C ASP A 260 9.28 -15.95 -9.84
N ARG A 261 8.50 -15.26 -10.69
CA ARG A 261 8.90 -13.99 -11.31
C ARG A 261 9.15 -12.89 -10.29
N MET A 262 8.34 -12.82 -9.22
CA MET A 262 8.59 -11.86 -8.14
C MET A 262 9.94 -12.11 -7.46
N ARG A 263 10.35 -13.37 -7.27
CA ARG A 263 11.68 -13.71 -6.74
C ARG A 263 12.83 -13.26 -7.66
N GLU A 264 12.60 -13.30 -8.96
CA GLU A 264 13.59 -12.81 -9.94
C GLU A 264 13.61 -11.27 -9.96
N ASN A 265 12.46 -10.63 -9.86
CA ASN A 265 12.28 -9.20 -10.08
C ASN A 265 12.61 -8.34 -8.84
N LEU A 266 12.38 -8.81 -7.62
CA LEU A 266 12.64 -8.01 -6.41
C LEU A 266 14.12 -7.60 -6.26
N PRO A 267 15.11 -8.48 -6.48
CA PRO A 267 16.52 -8.05 -6.51
C PRO A 267 16.85 -7.05 -7.63
N ILE A 268 16.19 -7.19 -8.79
CA ILE A 268 16.35 -6.24 -9.92
C ILE A 268 15.79 -4.88 -9.52
N ALA A 269 14.58 -4.86 -8.93
CA ALA A 269 13.95 -3.63 -8.44
C ALA A 269 14.82 -2.90 -7.41
N GLU A 270 15.41 -3.62 -6.46
CA GLU A 270 16.37 -3.06 -5.50
C GLU A 270 17.60 -2.48 -6.21
N GLY A 271 18.19 -3.23 -7.16
CA GLY A 271 19.36 -2.78 -7.93
C GLY A 271 19.11 -1.54 -8.78
N LEU A 272 17.87 -1.34 -9.24
CA LEU A 272 17.43 -0.15 -9.99
C LEU A 272 17.08 1.04 -9.07
N GLY A 273 16.99 0.84 -7.76
CA GLY A 273 16.48 1.84 -6.82
C GLY A 273 14.99 2.12 -6.99
N LEU A 274 14.22 1.15 -7.52
CA LEU A 274 12.77 1.26 -7.60
C LEU A 274 12.18 1.31 -6.20
N THR A 275 11.22 2.19 -5.99
CA THR A 275 10.45 2.23 -4.74
C THR A 275 9.60 0.96 -4.60
N VAL A 276 10.02 0.05 -3.73
CA VAL A 276 9.22 -1.11 -3.32
C VAL A 276 8.57 -0.79 -1.98
N LEU A 277 7.26 -1.03 -1.87
CA LEU A 277 6.47 -0.75 -0.68
C LEU A 277 5.85 -2.04 -0.14
N ALA A 278 5.89 -2.25 1.18
CA ALA A 278 5.19 -3.36 1.82
C ALA A 278 3.69 -3.04 1.93
N GLY A 279 2.85 -4.00 1.56
CA GLY A 279 1.40 -3.90 1.64
C GLY A 279 0.77 -5.26 1.95
N THR A 280 -0.25 -5.31 2.81
CA THR A 280 -0.83 -6.58 3.28
C THR A 280 -1.99 -7.09 2.46
N ASP A 281 -2.79 -6.19 1.89
CA ASP A 281 -4.02 -6.51 1.15
C ASP A 281 -4.90 -7.55 1.87
N MET A 282 -5.06 -7.38 3.18
CA MET A 282 -5.86 -8.26 4.07
C MET A 282 -5.39 -9.73 4.13
N ALA A 283 -4.19 -10.07 3.63
CA ALA A 283 -3.64 -11.41 3.72
C ALA A 283 -3.30 -11.82 5.17
N VAL A 284 -3.10 -10.83 6.02
CA VAL A 284 -2.88 -10.95 7.46
C VAL A 284 -3.76 -9.95 8.20
N PRO A 285 -3.97 -10.10 9.51
CA PRO A 285 -4.69 -9.10 10.30
C PRO A 285 -4.09 -7.70 10.17
N HIS A 286 -4.92 -6.66 10.25
CA HIS A 286 -4.47 -5.27 10.26
C HIS A 286 -3.37 -5.04 11.29
N GLY A 287 -2.32 -4.31 10.87
CA GLY A 287 -1.14 -4.02 11.68
C GLY A 287 0.03 -5.01 11.52
N GLU A 288 -0.19 -6.19 10.96
CA GLU A 288 0.84 -7.23 10.82
C GLU A 288 1.72 -7.06 9.55
N VAL A 289 1.90 -5.84 9.07
CA VAL A 289 2.67 -5.56 7.84
C VAL A 289 4.15 -5.98 7.93
N ALA A 290 4.70 -6.12 9.12
CA ALA A 290 6.07 -6.64 9.31
C ALA A 290 6.27 -8.03 8.70
N VAL A 291 5.20 -8.86 8.66
CA VAL A 291 5.23 -10.18 8.03
C VAL A 291 5.43 -10.07 6.51
N GLU A 292 4.88 -9.04 5.87
CA GLU A 292 5.15 -8.77 4.45
C GLU A 292 6.63 -8.42 4.22
N ALA A 293 7.24 -7.64 5.12
CA ALA A 293 8.68 -7.35 5.00
C ALA A 293 9.54 -8.62 5.07
N GLU A 294 9.19 -9.57 5.93
CA GLU A 294 9.85 -10.88 5.97
C GLU A 294 9.71 -11.62 4.64
N ARG A 295 8.53 -11.62 4.03
CA ARG A 295 8.29 -12.22 2.71
C ARG A 295 9.07 -11.53 1.61
N LEU A 296 9.08 -10.20 1.60
CA LEU A 296 9.88 -9.44 0.62
C LEU A 296 11.36 -9.80 0.71
N HIS A 297 11.89 -10.00 1.92
CA HIS A 297 13.26 -10.49 2.11
C HIS A 297 13.45 -11.92 1.58
N GLU A 298 12.56 -12.85 1.92
CA GLU A 298 12.61 -14.23 1.43
C GLU A 298 12.49 -14.32 -0.11
N TYR A 299 11.85 -13.33 -0.72
CA TYR A 299 11.70 -13.19 -2.17
C TYR A 299 12.83 -12.38 -2.83
N GLY A 300 13.86 -11.99 -2.10
CA GLY A 300 15.13 -11.53 -2.64
C GLY A 300 15.52 -10.10 -2.34
N LEU A 301 14.70 -9.29 -1.64
CA LEU A 301 15.17 -8.01 -1.13
C LEU A 301 16.24 -8.22 -0.04
N SER A 302 17.23 -7.34 0.01
CA SER A 302 18.13 -7.30 1.16
C SER A 302 17.34 -6.99 2.44
N HIS A 303 17.87 -7.36 3.60
CA HIS A 303 17.25 -7.01 4.90
C HIS A 303 16.99 -5.51 5.02
N ARG A 304 17.94 -4.70 4.52
CA ARG A 304 17.80 -3.25 4.53
C ARG A 304 16.66 -2.78 3.63
N ALA A 305 16.57 -3.28 2.41
CA ALA A 305 15.50 -2.90 1.47
C ALA A 305 14.13 -3.32 1.99
N ALA A 306 14.00 -4.51 2.59
CA ALA A 306 12.76 -4.97 3.20
C ALA A 306 12.35 -4.09 4.40
N ALA A 307 13.30 -3.70 5.25
CA ALA A 307 13.03 -2.78 6.37
C ALA A 307 12.62 -1.37 5.88
N ILE A 308 13.23 -0.87 4.80
CA ILE A 308 12.84 0.38 4.16
C ILE A 308 11.45 0.27 3.54
N ALA A 309 11.13 -0.83 2.86
CA ALA A 309 9.85 -1.05 2.20
C ALA A 309 8.66 -1.01 3.18
N VAL A 310 8.85 -1.50 4.41
CA VAL A 310 7.82 -1.50 5.47
C VAL A 310 7.79 -0.23 6.32
N SER A 311 8.70 0.71 6.07
CA SER A 311 8.85 1.92 6.89
C SER A 311 9.01 3.18 6.03
N THR A 312 10.24 3.67 5.87
CA THR A 312 10.52 5.00 5.30
C THR A 312 10.12 5.15 3.83
N ALA A 313 10.14 4.08 3.03
CA ALA A 313 9.83 4.17 1.61
C ALA A 313 8.44 4.76 1.32
N ALA A 314 7.42 4.37 2.08
CA ALA A 314 6.06 4.88 1.88
C ALA A 314 5.94 6.37 2.27
N TYR A 315 6.64 6.80 3.31
CA TYR A 315 6.68 8.21 3.70
C TYR A 315 7.37 9.06 2.62
N ASP A 316 8.54 8.64 2.15
CA ASP A 316 9.27 9.34 1.09
C ASP A 316 8.43 9.39 -0.20
N TYR A 317 7.81 8.27 -0.56
CA TYR A 317 6.97 8.16 -1.75
C TYR A 317 5.75 9.08 -1.70
N THR A 318 5.16 9.28 -0.52
CA THR A 318 4.03 10.21 -0.32
C THR A 318 4.46 11.64 -0.04
N GLY A 319 5.77 11.94 -0.12
CA GLY A 319 6.33 13.28 0.11
C GLY A 319 6.36 13.70 1.58
N ARG A 320 6.37 12.73 2.49
CA ARG A 320 6.41 12.94 3.94
C ARG A 320 7.82 12.68 4.45
N THR A 321 8.51 13.73 4.81
CA THR A 321 9.84 13.58 5.43
C THR A 321 9.68 13.18 6.89
N LEU A 322 10.10 11.95 7.22
CA LEU A 322 10.27 11.56 8.60
C LEU A 322 11.58 12.15 9.14
N SER A 323 11.48 13.12 10.01
CA SER A 323 12.61 13.65 10.76
C SER A 323 12.32 13.47 12.24
N LEU A 324 13.22 12.79 12.97
CA LEU A 324 13.14 12.71 14.41
C LEU A 324 13.28 14.08 15.11
N ILE A 325 13.68 15.10 14.36
CA ILE A 325 13.73 16.50 14.82
C ILE A 325 12.35 17.17 14.74
N HIS A 326 11.43 16.59 13.97
CA HIS A 326 10.07 17.11 13.77
C HIS A 326 8.98 16.19 14.34
N ILE A 327 9.39 15.17 15.09
CA ILE A 327 8.47 14.32 15.84
C ILE A 327 8.28 14.93 17.21
#